data_5c54a5f409ba8faa309558d1b6749200
#
_entry.id   5c54a5f409ba8faa309558d1b6749200
#
_cell.length_a   1.000
_cell.length_b   1.000
_cell.length_c   1.000
_cell.angle_alpha   90.00
_cell.angle_beta   90.00
_cell.angle_gamma   90.00
#
_symmetry.space_group_name_H-M   'P 1'
#
loop_
_entity.id
_entity.type
_entity.pdbx_description
1 polymer ?
#
loop_
_entity_poly.entity_id
_entity_poly.type
_entity_poly.pdbx_seq_one_letter_code
_entity_poly.pdbx_strand_id
1 'polypeptide(L)'
;QQDKKAQEEYPDFLRDFLKDKVYVALAYLTGILPIKKYGTHSALNMFDEFTMLDPGPLAEYVGFTEQEVEELCGRYQMDLAEIKNWYDGYSFPGESSVYSPRSVVNAMRFRKIGNYWNQTETFEALQWYI
;
A
#
# COMPACT_ATOMS: atom_id res chain seq x y z
N GLN A 1 7.35 24.23 -7.56
CA GLN A 1 6.08 24.78 -7.02
C GLN A 1 4.96 23.84 -7.43
N GLN A 2 4.33 23.21 -6.48
CA GLN A 2 3.15 22.40 -6.76
C GLN A 2 2.04 23.36 -7.25
N ASP A 3 1.43 23.02 -8.37
CA ASP A 3 0.31 23.77 -8.91
C ASP A 3 -0.93 23.52 -8.02
N LYS A 4 -1.19 24.43 -7.09
CA LYS A 4 -2.32 24.35 -6.17
C LYS A 4 -3.65 24.25 -6.91
N LYS A 5 -3.79 24.93 -8.02
CA LYS A 5 -5.01 24.91 -8.83
C LYS A 5 -5.29 23.51 -9.39
N ALA A 6 -4.26 22.86 -9.95
CA ALA A 6 -4.40 21.48 -10.42
C ALA A 6 -4.75 20.49 -9.30
N GLN A 7 -4.23 20.73 -8.09
CA GLN A 7 -4.56 19.90 -6.92
C GLN A 7 -6.01 20.09 -6.43
N GLU A 8 -6.59 21.24 -6.65
CA GLU A 8 -8.00 21.51 -6.35
C GLU A 8 -8.93 20.99 -7.45
N GLU A 9 -8.56 21.15 -8.70
CA GLU A 9 -9.35 20.72 -9.86
C GLU A 9 -9.39 19.20 -10.03
N TYR A 10 -8.36 18.47 -9.62
CA TYR A 10 -8.27 17.02 -9.80
C TYR A 10 -9.35 16.23 -9.01
N PRO A 11 -9.60 16.50 -7.72
CA PRO A 11 -10.70 15.88 -7.01
C PRO A 11 -12.08 16.17 -7.60
N ASP A 12 -12.29 17.38 -8.10
CA ASP A 12 -13.54 17.75 -8.76
C ASP A 12 -13.72 16.98 -10.07
N PHE A 13 -12.68 16.85 -10.85
CA PHE A 13 -12.68 16.01 -12.05
C PHE A 13 -13.04 14.54 -11.71
N LEU A 14 -12.41 13.97 -10.69
CA LEU A 14 -12.70 12.59 -10.26
C LEU A 14 -14.16 12.44 -9.82
N ARG A 15 -14.68 13.39 -9.05
CA ARG A 15 -16.08 13.40 -8.66
C ARG A 15 -16.99 13.42 -9.88
N ASP A 16 -16.77 14.32 -10.81
CA ASP A 16 -17.62 14.51 -11.97
C ASP A 16 -17.53 13.33 -12.95
N PHE A 17 -16.41 12.63 -12.94
CA PHE A 17 -16.20 11.45 -13.78
C PHE A 17 -16.76 10.16 -13.18
N LEU A 18 -16.78 10.01 -11.86
CA LEU A 18 -17.08 8.75 -11.18
C LEU A 18 -18.41 8.75 -10.43
N LYS A 19 -18.74 9.87 -9.75
CA LYS A 19 -19.86 9.90 -8.83
C LYS A 19 -21.20 9.83 -9.56
N ASP A 20 -22.06 8.91 -9.12
CA ASP A 20 -23.44 8.74 -9.60
C ASP A 20 -23.53 8.47 -11.11
N LYS A 21 -22.48 7.87 -11.70
CA LYS A 21 -22.44 7.56 -13.13
C LYS A 21 -22.91 6.12 -13.37
N VAL A 22 -23.91 5.97 -14.22
CA VAL A 22 -24.51 4.67 -14.57
C VAL A 22 -23.53 3.68 -15.24
N TYR A 23 -22.43 4.18 -15.76
CA TYR A 23 -21.38 3.36 -16.40
C TYR A 23 -20.27 2.93 -15.43
N VAL A 24 -20.27 3.42 -14.19
CA VAL A 24 -19.28 3.08 -13.17
C VAL A 24 -19.87 2.09 -12.20
N ALA A 25 -19.41 0.85 -12.25
CA ALA A 25 -19.79 -0.20 -11.29
C ALA A 25 -18.87 -0.22 -10.06
N LEU A 26 -17.57 0.07 -10.26
CA LEU A 26 -16.56 0.11 -9.20
C LEU A 26 -15.44 1.07 -9.63
N ALA A 27 -14.89 1.81 -8.69
CA ALA A 27 -13.66 2.57 -8.88
C ALA A 27 -12.68 2.22 -7.75
N TYR A 28 -11.45 1.87 -8.11
CA TYR A 28 -10.37 1.54 -7.18
C TYR A 28 -9.18 2.45 -7.45
N LEU A 29 -8.79 3.22 -6.44
CA LEU A 29 -7.67 4.16 -6.53
C LEU A 29 -6.58 3.75 -5.54
N THR A 30 -5.33 3.85 -5.97
CA THR A 30 -4.18 3.63 -5.11
C THR A 30 -3.23 4.81 -5.20
N GLY A 31 -2.50 5.08 -4.14
CA GLY A 31 -1.49 6.12 -4.08
C GLY A 31 -0.56 5.94 -2.90
N ILE A 32 0.61 6.56 -2.95
CA ILE A 32 1.58 6.54 -1.84
C ILE A 32 1.09 7.41 -0.70
N LEU A 33 0.45 8.51 -1.03
CA LEU A 33 -0.10 9.47 -0.07
C LEU A 33 -1.59 9.65 -0.31
N PRO A 34 -2.36 9.89 0.74
CA PRO A 34 -3.77 10.22 0.59
C PRO A 34 -3.93 11.48 -0.23
N ILE A 35 -4.96 11.53 -1.07
CA ILE A 35 -5.30 12.75 -1.79
C ILE A 35 -5.70 13.79 -0.75
N LYS A 36 -4.93 14.87 -0.65
CA LYS A 36 -5.24 15.95 0.30
C LYS A 36 -6.59 16.53 -0.03
N LYS A 37 -7.45 16.60 0.99
CA LYS A 37 -8.75 17.24 0.89
C LYS A 37 -8.55 18.76 0.97
N TYR A 38 -8.27 19.39 -0.16
CA TYR A 38 -8.24 20.86 -0.27
C TYR A 38 -9.66 21.36 -0.53
N GLY A 39 -10.05 22.41 0.19
CA GLY A 39 -11.33 23.11 -0.04
C GLY A 39 -12.50 22.60 0.78
N THR A 40 -13.62 23.26 0.63
CA THR A 40 -14.88 22.95 1.29
C THR A 40 -15.51 21.71 0.70
N HIS A 41 -15.47 20.62 1.48
CA HIS A 41 -16.23 19.39 1.26
C HIS A 41 -15.73 18.39 0.21
N SER A 42 -15.04 17.42 0.71
CA SER A 42 -15.03 16.01 0.23
C SER A 42 -15.55 15.76 -1.20
N ALA A 43 -14.87 16.29 -2.22
CA ALA A 43 -15.17 15.90 -3.58
C ALA A 43 -15.12 14.37 -3.77
N LEU A 44 -14.38 13.67 -2.90
CA LEU A 44 -14.17 12.23 -2.90
C LEU A 44 -14.86 11.48 -1.75
N ASN A 45 -15.97 12.01 -1.22
CA ASN A 45 -16.74 11.34 -0.15
C ASN A 45 -17.44 10.04 -0.59
N MET A 46 -17.33 9.68 -1.86
CA MET A 46 -17.86 8.45 -2.45
C MET A 46 -16.90 7.27 -2.33
N PHE A 47 -15.71 7.46 -1.78
CA PHE A 47 -14.74 6.39 -1.56
C PHE A 47 -14.61 6.06 -0.09
N ASP A 48 -14.53 4.77 0.21
CA ASP A 48 -13.96 4.29 1.47
C ASP A 48 -12.45 4.39 1.37
N GLU A 49 -11.82 5.03 2.34
CA GLU A 49 -10.37 5.24 2.37
C GLU A 49 -9.72 4.25 3.35
N PHE A 50 -8.77 3.48 2.83
CA PHE A 50 -7.95 2.58 3.61
C PHE A 50 -6.50 3.06 3.59
N THR A 51 -5.82 2.97 4.71
CA THR A 51 -4.42 3.40 4.84
C THR A 51 -3.57 2.28 5.45
N MET A 52 -2.25 2.44 5.40
CA MET A 52 -1.35 1.50 6.10
C MET A 52 -1.44 1.59 7.64
N LEU A 53 -2.10 2.61 8.18
CA LEU A 53 -2.38 2.71 9.62
C LEU A 53 -3.74 2.11 9.99
N ASP A 54 -4.67 2.08 9.03
CA ASP A 54 -6.00 1.52 9.16
C ASP A 54 -6.42 0.88 7.83
N PRO A 55 -5.94 -0.35 7.56
CA PRO A 55 -6.23 -1.05 6.31
C PRO A 55 -7.62 -1.71 6.31
N GLY A 56 -8.33 -1.74 7.43
CA GLY A 56 -9.63 -2.38 7.55
C GLY A 56 -9.63 -3.82 7.01
N PRO A 57 -10.62 -4.20 6.18
CA PRO A 57 -10.73 -5.55 5.63
C PRO A 57 -9.65 -5.86 4.57
N LEU A 58 -8.81 -4.90 4.21
CA LEU A 58 -7.75 -5.08 3.20
C LEU A 58 -6.39 -5.45 3.82
N ALA A 59 -6.30 -5.61 5.13
CA ALA A 59 -5.04 -5.88 5.84
C ALA A 59 -4.26 -7.07 5.25
N GLU A 60 -4.93 -8.18 5.00
CA GLU A 60 -4.31 -9.40 4.45
C GLU A 60 -3.85 -9.27 2.98
N TYR A 61 -4.35 -8.25 2.25
CA TYR A 61 -4.05 -8.07 0.81
C TYR A 61 -2.95 -7.04 0.54
N VAL A 62 -2.45 -6.34 1.55
CA VAL A 62 -1.41 -5.31 1.35
C VAL A 62 0.01 -5.86 1.40
N GLY A 63 0.16 -7.15 1.71
CA GLY A 63 1.44 -7.86 1.77
C GLY A 63 1.25 -9.37 1.81
N PHE A 64 2.29 -10.10 2.16
CA PHE A 64 2.19 -11.53 2.44
C PHE A 64 1.82 -11.76 3.90
N THR A 65 0.85 -12.63 4.13
CA THR A 65 0.53 -13.12 5.48
C THR A 65 1.63 -14.07 5.99
N GLU A 66 1.69 -14.29 7.31
CA GLU A 66 2.67 -15.22 7.89
C GLU A 66 2.54 -16.63 7.31
N GLN A 67 1.31 -17.10 7.11
CA GLN A 67 1.05 -18.42 6.53
C GLN A 67 1.60 -18.53 5.10
N GLU A 68 1.38 -17.52 4.26
CA GLU A 68 1.90 -17.50 2.89
C GLU A 68 3.44 -17.48 2.87
N VAL A 69 4.05 -16.73 3.79
CA VAL A 69 5.52 -16.71 3.93
C VAL A 69 6.05 -18.05 4.37
N GLU A 70 5.40 -18.75 5.30
CA GLU A 70 5.77 -20.10 5.73
C GLU A 70 5.73 -21.08 4.56
N GLU A 71 4.67 -21.07 3.76
CA GLU A 71 4.55 -21.89 2.55
C GLU A 71 5.68 -21.61 1.55
N LEU A 72 6.00 -20.32 1.33
CA LEU A 72 7.10 -19.92 0.47
C LEU A 72 8.46 -20.38 1.01
N CYS A 73 8.70 -20.26 2.32
CA CYS A 73 9.91 -20.75 2.96
C CYS A 73 10.09 -22.26 2.74
N GLY A 74 9.03 -23.04 2.89
CA GLY A 74 9.05 -24.48 2.60
C GLY A 74 9.40 -24.77 1.13
N ARG A 75 8.80 -24.03 0.20
CA ARG A 75 9.02 -24.20 -1.25
C ARG A 75 10.43 -23.80 -1.70
N TYR A 76 10.96 -22.70 -1.16
CA TYR A 76 12.26 -22.15 -1.55
C TYR A 76 13.41 -22.60 -0.64
N GLN A 77 13.14 -23.42 0.38
CA GLN A 77 14.10 -23.91 1.37
C GLN A 77 14.82 -22.78 2.11
N MET A 78 14.03 -21.83 2.61
CA MET A 78 14.51 -20.71 3.40
C MET A 78 14.03 -20.83 4.86
N ASP A 79 14.80 -20.27 5.78
CA ASP A 79 14.46 -20.27 7.21
C ASP A 79 13.39 -19.22 7.49
N LEU A 80 12.22 -19.65 7.97
CA LEU A 80 11.13 -18.79 8.36
C LEU A 80 11.53 -17.82 9.49
N ALA A 81 12.31 -18.28 10.47
CA ALA A 81 12.72 -17.45 11.60
C ALA A 81 13.63 -16.29 11.14
N GLU A 82 14.49 -16.56 10.16
CA GLU A 82 15.34 -15.55 9.57
C GLU A 82 14.52 -14.55 8.73
N ILE A 83 13.58 -15.02 7.90
CA ILE A 83 12.66 -14.17 7.15
C ILE A 83 11.84 -13.29 8.08
N LYS A 84 11.32 -13.85 9.16
CA LYS A 84 10.55 -13.13 10.16
C LYS A 84 11.38 -12.03 10.83
N ASN A 85 12.59 -12.34 11.25
CA ASN A 85 13.47 -11.37 11.88
C ASN A 85 13.84 -10.18 10.98
N TRP A 86 13.88 -10.40 9.66
CA TRP A 86 14.28 -9.38 8.69
C TRP A 86 13.12 -8.61 8.06
N TYR A 87 11.97 -9.24 7.87
CA TYR A 87 10.91 -8.70 7.00
C TYR A 87 9.53 -8.62 7.66
N ASP A 88 9.40 -9.03 8.92
CA ASP A 88 8.17 -8.79 9.69
C ASP A 88 8.00 -7.28 9.91
N GLY A 89 7.12 -6.66 9.13
CA GLY A 89 7.06 -5.21 9.00
C GLY A 89 5.80 -4.55 9.53
N TYR A 90 4.65 -5.22 9.43
CA TYR A 90 3.37 -4.62 9.78
C TYR A 90 2.55 -5.57 10.63
N SER A 91 2.02 -5.06 11.74
CA SER A 91 1.04 -5.76 12.57
C SER A 91 -0.27 -4.98 12.53
N PHE A 92 -1.34 -5.63 12.10
CA PHE A 92 -2.67 -5.04 12.05
C PHE A 92 -3.60 -5.70 13.07
N PRO A 93 -4.63 -5.02 13.57
CA PRO A 93 -5.63 -5.63 14.42
C PRO A 93 -6.30 -6.82 13.73
N GLY A 94 -6.18 -8.01 14.31
CA GLY A 94 -6.72 -9.25 13.76
C GLY A 94 -5.77 -10.05 12.86
N GLU A 95 -4.66 -9.46 12.43
CA GLU A 95 -3.61 -10.13 11.66
C GLU A 95 -2.31 -10.19 12.43
N SER A 96 -1.64 -11.36 12.42
CA SER A 96 -0.43 -11.57 13.22
C SER A 96 0.76 -10.81 12.67
N SER A 97 0.96 -10.86 11.36
CA SER A 97 2.08 -10.22 10.68
C SER A 97 1.80 -10.11 9.18
N VAL A 98 2.14 -8.96 8.60
CA VAL A 98 2.09 -8.74 7.15
C VAL A 98 3.47 -8.31 6.67
N TYR A 99 4.01 -9.06 5.73
CA TYR A 99 5.39 -8.92 5.24
C TYR A 99 5.43 -8.12 3.95
N SER A 100 6.46 -7.28 3.81
CA SER A 100 6.67 -6.50 2.58
C SER A 100 6.80 -7.40 1.35
N PRO A 101 5.93 -7.24 0.33
CA PRO A 101 5.96 -8.08 -0.88
C PRO A 101 7.32 -8.05 -1.57
N ARG A 102 7.92 -6.87 -1.71
CA ARG A 102 9.22 -6.71 -2.37
C ARG A 102 10.33 -7.46 -1.65
N SER A 103 10.37 -7.40 -0.34
CA SER A 103 11.39 -8.06 0.47
C SER A 103 11.26 -9.57 0.39
N VAL A 104 10.04 -10.09 0.56
CA VAL A 104 9.76 -11.53 0.48
C VAL A 104 10.08 -12.07 -0.92
N VAL A 105 9.57 -11.45 -1.98
CA VAL A 105 9.80 -11.89 -3.38
C VAL A 105 11.28 -11.91 -3.72
N ASN A 106 12.04 -10.88 -3.33
CA ASN A 106 13.48 -10.84 -3.62
C ASN A 106 14.26 -11.87 -2.80
N ALA A 107 13.93 -12.05 -1.52
CA ALA A 107 14.54 -13.09 -0.70
C ALA A 107 14.35 -14.48 -1.31
N MET A 108 13.12 -14.81 -1.71
CA MET A 108 12.79 -16.09 -2.35
C MET A 108 13.49 -16.24 -3.72
N ARG A 109 13.45 -15.21 -4.56
CA ARG A 109 14.06 -15.21 -5.90
C ARG A 109 15.56 -15.42 -5.86
N PHE A 110 16.24 -14.73 -4.95
CA PHE A 110 17.70 -14.80 -4.83
C PHE A 110 18.17 -15.83 -3.82
N ARG A 111 17.25 -16.47 -3.09
CA ARG A 111 17.56 -17.40 -1.99
C ARG A 111 18.56 -16.79 -1.00
N LYS A 112 18.38 -15.54 -0.70
CA LYS A 112 19.29 -14.76 0.13
C LYS A 112 18.53 -13.71 0.91
N ILE A 113 18.82 -13.59 2.19
CA ILE A 113 18.37 -12.49 3.03
C ILE A 113 19.21 -11.24 2.71
N GLY A 114 18.55 -10.09 2.64
CA GLY A 114 19.22 -8.82 2.36
C GLY A 114 18.30 -7.63 2.57
N ASN A 115 18.89 -6.45 2.55
CA ASN A 115 18.14 -5.21 2.67
C ASN A 115 17.51 -4.85 1.30
N TYR A 116 16.25 -5.24 1.11
CA TYR A 116 15.49 -4.98 -0.12
C TYR A 116 14.53 -3.79 -0.01
N TRP A 117 14.30 -3.27 1.21
CA TRP A 117 13.37 -2.15 1.42
C TRP A 117 13.95 -0.78 1.07
N ASN A 118 15.28 -0.62 1.07
CA ASN A 118 15.95 0.65 0.73
C ASN A 118 15.90 1.03 -0.76
N GLN A 119 15.41 0.16 -1.61
CA GLN A 119 15.38 0.36 -3.06
C GLN A 119 13.97 0.72 -3.55
N THR A 120 13.17 1.41 -2.75
CA THR A 120 11.83 1.82 -3.13
C THR A 120 11.81 3.29 -3.53
N GLU A 121 11.16 3.60 -4.65
CA GLU A 121 10.89 4.97 -5.12
C GLU A 121 10.10 5.80 -4.08
N THR A 122 9.47 5.13 -3.12
CA THR A 122 8.70 5.75 -2.04
C THR A 122 9.54 6.73 -1.21
N PHE A 123 10.83 6.42 -0.97
CA PHE A 123 11.70 7.30 -0.20
C PHE A 123 11.98 8.62 -0.94
N GLU A 124 12.22 8.55 -2.24
CA GLU A 124 12.42 9.75 -3.07
C GLU A 124 11.13 10.58 -3.16
N ALA A 125 9.98 9.93 -3.30
CA ALA A 125 8.69 10.63 -3.33
C ALA A 125 8.41 11.36 -2.00
N LEU A 126 8.76 10.79 -0.86
CA LEU A 126 8.55 11.39 0.47
C LEU A 126 9.46 12.60 0.72
N GLN A 127 10.67 12.64 0.16
CA GLN A 127 11.59 13.77 0.30
C GLN A 127 11.02 15.11 -0.19
N TRP A 128 10.06 15.08 -1.10
CA TRP A 128 9.39 16.28 -1.63
C TRP A 128 8.27 16.81 -0.72
N TYR A 129 7.91 16.06 0.32
CA TYR A 129 6.80 16.40 1.24
C TYR A 129 7.29 16.76 2.66
N ILE A 130 8.55 16.57 2.96
CA ILE A 130 9.23 16.95 4.20
C ILE A 130 10.05 18.23 3.96
#